data_1fd7543517e11ae8ebb973ae35f4590b
#
_entry.id   1fd7543517e11ae8ebb973ae35f4590b
#
_cell.length_a   1.000
_cell.length_b   1.000
_cell.length_c   1.000
_cell.angle_alpha   90.00
_cell.angle_beta   90.00
_cell.angle_gamma   90.00
#
_symmetry.space_group_name_H-M   'P 1'
#
loop_
_entity.id
_entity.type
_entity.pdbx_description
1 polymer ?
#
loop_
_entity_poly.entity_id
_entity_poly.type
_entity_poly.pdbx_seq_one_letter_code
_entity_poly.pdbx_strand_id
1 'polypeptide(L)'
;WAQPALYVDGTHYETLPAPVRTNDAEKIEVLEVFWYGCGHCFRFQPLVDHWAENAPEDVDYLRFPAIWNDLMKIHAQAYYTAENLGVVDTVHGPIFDAINLQRNRLQNERQLAELFAAHGVDEEAFSRAFNSFQVRTKVNQAESKMSDYQIRSTPNVIVNGKYLVTTNEAVRTQQDMLA
;
A
#
# COMPACT_ATOMS: atom_id res chain seq x y z
N TRP A 1 -17.78 -25.83 -24.74
CA TRP A 1 -17.04 -26.22 -23.53
C TRP A 1 -16.45 -24.93 -22.93
N ALA A 2 -16.95 -24.50 -21.74
CA ALA A 2 -16.33 -23.41 -21.02
C ALA A 2 -14.93 -23.86 -20.55
N GLN A 3 -13.90 -23.07 -20.81
CA GLN A 3 -12.57 -23.32 -20.23
C GLN A 3 -12.71 -23.22 -18.72
N PRO A 4 -12.06 -24.10 -17.91
CA PRO A 4 -12.03 -23.93 -16.48
C PRO A 4 -11.41 -22.58 -16.14
N ALA A 5 -11.99 -21.88 -15.17
CA ALA A 5 -11.43 -20.61 -14.69
C ALA A 5 -9.99 -20.84 -14.23
N LEU A 6 -9.06 -20.01 -14.71
CA LEU A 6 -7.64 -20.09 -14.36
C LEU A 6 -7.43 -19.88 -12.86
N TYR A 7 -8.24 -19.02 -12.27
CA TYR A 7 -8.23 -18.70 -10.83
C TYR A 7 -9.58 -18.99 -10.20
N VAL A 8 -9.58 -19.51 -8.96
CA VAL A 8 -10.76 -20.02 -8.25
C VAL A 8 -10.90 -19.33 -6.92
N ASP A 9 -12.13 -18.85 -6.63
CA ASP A 9 -12.50 -18.27 -5.33
C ASP A 9 -12.30 -19.27 -4.19
N GLY A 10 -11.82 -18.79 -3.05
CA GLY A 10 -11.47 -19.62 -1.90
C GLY A 10 -10.15 -20.41 -2.06
N THR A 11 -9.50 -20.31 -3.24
CA THR A 11 -8.22 -20.97 -3.53
C THR A 11 -7.13 -19.98 -3.90
N HIS A 12 -7.35 -19.16 -4.90
CA HIS A 12 -6.37 -18.18 -5.39
C HIS A 12 -6.67 -16.77 -4.90
N TYR A 13 -7.92 -16.49 -4.60
CA TYR A 13 -8.41 -15.23 -4.02
C TYR A 13 -9.64 -15.49 -3.16
N GLU A 14 -10.00 -14.53 -2.34
CA GLU A 14 -11.25 -14.51 -1.57
C GLU A 14 -12.13 -13.35 -2.07
N THR A 15 -13.42 -13.62 -2.32
CA THR A 15 -14.38 -12.56 -2.64
C THR A 15 -14.78 -11.84 -1.34
N LEU A 16 -14.62 -10.52 -1.30
CA LEU A 16 -15.05 -9.70 -0.16
C LEU A 16 -16.57 -9.77 0.02
N PRO A 17 -17.08 -9.77 1.28
CA PRO A 17 -18.52 -9.85 1.57
C PRO A 17 -19.33 -8.73 0.93
N ALA A 18 -18.74 -7.55 0.80
CA ALA A 18 -19.29 -6.40 0.09
C ALA A 18 -18.19 -5.72 -0.73
N PRO A 19 -18.46 -5.35 -1.99
CA PRO A 19 -17.47 -4.65 -2.79
C PRO A 19 -17.24 -3.24 -2.24
N VAL A 20 -15.97 -2.83 -2.19
CA VAL A 20 -15.57 -1.47 -1.85
C VAL A 20 -15.48 -0.66 -3.13
N ARG A 21 -16.04 0.55 -3.11
CA ARG A 21 -16.04 1.43 -4.29
C ARG A 21 -14.60 1.77 -4.70
N THR A 22 -14.30 1.60 -5.98
CA THR A 22 -13.04 2.00 -6.62
C THR A 22 -13.01 3.49 -6.96
N ASN A 23 -11.81 4.02 -7.20
CA ASN A 23 -11.64 5.42 -7.58
C ASN A 23 -12.16 5.71 -9.00
N ASP A 24 -11.90 4.80 -9.94
CA ASP A 24 -12.32 4.89 -11.34
C ASP A 24 -13.04 3.60 -11.74
N ALA A 25 -14.32 3.71 -12.09
CA ALA A 25 -15.13 2.55 -12.50
C ALA A 25 -14.81 2.05 -13.92
N GLU A 26 -14.09 2.84 -14.72
CA GLU A 26 -13.68 2.49 -16.09
C GLU A 26 -12.37 1.70 -16.12
N LYS A 27 -11.66 1.60 -14.97
CA LYS A 27 -10.39 0.91 -14.84
C LYS A 27 -10.46 -0.28 -13.90
N ILE A 28 -9.51 -1.20 -14.08
CA ILE A 28 -9.28 -2.30 -13.14
C ILE A 28 -8.38 -1.76 -12.02
N GLU A 29 -8.95 -1.51 -10.86
CA GLU A 29 -8.19 -1.07 -9.70
C GLU A 29 -7.42 -2.24 -9.09
N VAL A 30 -6.11 -2.09 -8.94
CA VAL A 30 -5.23 -3.03 -8.23
C VAL A 30 -4.59 -2.30 -7.06
N LEU A 31 -5.02 -2.65 -5.85
CA LEU A 31 -4.63 -1.99 -4.61
C LEU A 31 -3.63 -2.85 -3.85
N GLU A 32 -2.39 -2.38 -3.74
CA GLU A 32 -1.38 -3.00 -2.86
C GLU A 32 -1.60 -2.55 -1.41
N VAL A 33 -1.83 -3.50 -0.53
CA VAL A 33 -1.89 -3.26 0.92
C VAL A 33 -0.53 -3.54 1.53
N PHE A 34 0.07 -2.53 2.16
CA PHE A 34 1.43 -2.60 2.67
C PHE A 34 1.60 -1.96 4.05
N TRP A 35 2.72 -2.24 4.68
CA TRP A 35 3.24 -1.49 5.82
C TRP A 35 4.76 -1.37 5.71
N TYR A 36 5.30 -0.18 5.93
CA TYR A 36 6.75 0.06 5.86
C TYR A 36 7.58 -0.80 6.82
N GLY A 37 7.03 -1.17 7.99
CA GLY A 37 7.67 -2.06 8.95
C GLY A 37 7.56 -3.56 8.63
N CYS A 38 6.91 -3.92 7.54
CA CYS A 38 6.72 -5.30 7.11
C CYS A 38 7.86 -5.74 6.19
N GLY A 39 8.72 -6.66 6.64
CA GLY A 39 9.82 -7.20 5.82
C GLY A 39 9.34 -7.97 4.58
N HIS A 40 8.14 -8.56 4.60
CA HIS A 40 7.53 -9.16 3.41
C HIS A 40 7.12 -8.09 2.39
N CYS A 41 6.56 -6.96 2.84
CA CYS A 41 6.25 -5.82 1.97
C CYS A 41 7.53 -5.23 1.36
N PHE A 42 8.59 -5.09 2.14
CA PHE A 42 9.89 -4.63 1.66
C PHE A 42 10.42 -5.50 0.49
N ARG A 43 10.31 -6.83 0.61
CA ARG A 43 10.69 -7.75 -0.48
C ARG A 43 9.73 -7.74 -1.66
N PHE A 44 8.47 -7.38 -1.44
CA PHE A 44 7.45 -7.31 -2.49
C PHE A 44 7.62 -6.08 -3.39
N GLN A 45 8.14 -4.96 -2.84
CA GLN A 45 8.26 -3.70 -3.59
C GLN A 45 8.89 -3.83 -4.97
N PRO A 46 10.09 -4.41 -5.16
CA PRO A 46 10.69 -4.50 -6.51
C PRO A 46 9.85 -5.34 -7.47
N LEU A 47 9.09 -6.32 -6.98
CA LEU A 47 8.22 -7.16 -7.80
C LEU A 47 6.97 -6.40 -8.25
N VAL A 48 6.29 -5.73 -7.32
CA VAL A 48 5.06 -4.99 -7.60
C VAL A 48 5.33 -3.72 -8.40
N ASP A 49 6.44 -3.03 -8.15
CA ASP A 49 6.85 -1.85 -8.91
C ASP A 49 7.12 -2.23 -10.38
N HIS A 50 7.89 -3.30 -10.60
CA HIS A 50 8.11 -3.80 -11.95
C HIS A 50 6.82 -4.25 -12.65
N TRP A 51 5.92 -4.91 -11.91
CA TRP A 51 4.61 -5.30 -12.43
C TRP A 51 3.78 -4.06 -12.81
N ALA A 52 3.72 -3.05 -11.94
CA ALA A 52 2.95 -1.83 -12.16
C ALA A 52 3.46 -1.01 -13.36
N GLU A 53 4.78 -0.94 -13.56
CA GLU A 53 5.40 -0.29 -14.73
C GLU A 53 5.02 -0.96 -16.05
N ASN A 54 4.66 -2.25 -16.04
CA ASN A 54 4.30 -3.04 -17.22
C ASN A 54 2.81 -3.39 -17.27
N ALA A 55 2.01 -2.85 -16.35
CA ALA A 55 0.58 -3.09 -16.31
C ALA A 55 -0.13 -2.51 -17.55
N PRO A 56 -1.23 -3.14 -18.02
CA PRO A 56 -2.06 -2.59 -19.08
C PRO A 56 -2.60 -1.19 -18.75
N GLU A 57 -2.91 -0.38 -19.78
CA GLU A 57 -3.39 1.00 -19.61
C GLU A 57 -4.75 1.11 -18.89
N ASP A 58 -5.54 0.04 -18.90
CA ASP A 58 -6.81 -0.07 -18.19
C ASP A 58 -6.68 -0.48 -16.72
N VAL A 59 -5.44 -0.70 -16.24
CA VAL A 59 -5.15 -0.97 -14.83
C VAL A 59 -4.78 0.33 -14.10
N ASP A 60 -5.41 0.54 -12.95
CA ASP A 60 -5.09 1.62 -12.01
C ASP A 60 -4.44 1.02 -10.76
N TYR A 61 -3.10 1.14 -10.67
CA TYR A 61 -2.34 0.64 -9.53
C TYR A 61 -2.25 1.68 -8.43
N LEU A 62 -2.69 1.30 -7.23
CA LEU A 62 -2.72 2.14 -6.05
C LEU A 62 -2.08 1.44 -4.84
N ARG A 63 -1.62 2.23 -3.89
CA ARG A 63 -1.09 1.76 -2.61
C ARG A 63 -2.01 2.11 -1.45
N PHE A 64 -2.11 1.22 -0.49
CA PHE A 64 -2.94 1.37 0.70
C PHE A 64 -2.15 0.99 1.95
N PRO A 65 -1.80 1.96 2.81
CA PRO A 65 -1.09 1.67 4.05
C PRO A 65 -2.03 1.04 5.08
N ALA A 66 -1.69 -0.16 5.56
CA ALA A 66 -2.42 -0.85 6.62
C ALA A 66 -2.18 -0.18 7.98
N ILE A 67 -3.22 -0.13 8.83
CA ILE A 67 -3.20 0.55 10.13
C ILE A 67 -3.83 -0.34 11.20
N TRP A 68 -3.01 -0.91 12.10
CA TRP A 68 -3.48 -1.68 13.27
C TRP A 68 -3.05 -1.08 14.60
N ASN A 69 -2.11 -0.11 14.59
CA ASN A 69 -1.57 0.52 15.78
C ASN A 69 -1.03 1.91 15.48
N ASP A 70 -0.61 2.63 16.51
CA ASP A 70 -0.14 4.02 16.40
C ASP A 70 1.11 4.17 15.53
N LEU A 71 2.05 3.21 15.57
CA LEU A 71 3.23 3.24 14.71
C LEU A 71 2.85 3.12 13.24
N MET A 72 1.96 2.20 12.91
CA MET A 72 1.45 2.06 11.54
C MET A 72 0.67 3.30 11.11
N LYS A 73 -0.04 3.94 12.02
CA LYS A 73 -0.76 5.19 11.75
C LYS A 73 0.20 6.34 11.38
N ILE A 74 1.31 6.48 12.10
CA ILE A 74 2.37 7.45 11.77
C ILE A 74 2.99 7.14 10.40
N HIS A 75 3.24 5.87 10.09
CA HIS A 75 3.76 5.46 8.79
C HIS A 75 2.76 5.69 7.65
N ALA A 76 1.47 5.46 7.88
CA ALA A 76 0.42 5.80 6.93
C ALA A 76 0.33 7.32 6.70
N GLN A 77 0.48 8.11 7.77
CA GLN A 77 0.54 9.57 7.68
C GLN A 77 1.74 10.02 6.84
N ALA A 78 2.91 9.38 6.98
CA ALA A 78 4.08 9.65 6.15
C ALA A 78 3.81 9.34 4.67
N TYR A 79 3.17 8.20 4.36
CA TYR A 79 2.78 7.85 2.99
C TYR A 79 1.85 8.90 2.37
N TYR A 80 0.79 9.27 3.07
CA TYR A 80 -0.16 10.28 2.57
C TYR A 80 0.43 11.69 2.52
N THR A 81 1.44 11.99 3.36
CA THR A 81 2.23 13.21 3.24
C THR A 81 3.05 13.21 1.95
N ALA A 82 3.72 12.10 1.63
CA ALA A 82 4.46 11.96 0.38
C ALA A 82 3.54 12.07 -0.84
N GLU A 83 2.34 11.48 -0.77
CA GLU A 83 1.34 11.58 -1.83
C GLU A 83 0.85 13.04 -1.99
N ASN A 84 0.56 13.73 -0.89
CA ASN A 84 0.12 15.13 -0.90
C ASN A 84 1.19 16.07 -1.50
N LEU A 85 2.46 15.78 -1.25
CA LEU A 85 3.60 16.54 -1.78
C LEU A 85 4.06 16.10 -3.18
N GLY A 86 3.49 15.00 -3.72
CA GLY A 86 3.89 14.44 -5.02
C GLY A 86 5.28 13.83 -5.02
N VAL A 87 5.76 13.31 -3.88
CA VAL A 87 7.13 12.79 -3.70
C VAL A 87 7.18 11.30 -3.33
N VAL A 88 6.11 10.56 -3.56
CA VAL A 88 6.06 9.12 -3.25
C VAL A 88 7.23 8.39 -3.89
N ASP A 89 7.48 8.58 -5.18
CA ASP A 89 8.56 7.90 -5.92
C ASP A 89 9.95 8.23 -5.37
N THR A 90 10.10 9.38 -4.71
CA THR A 90 11.36 9.82 -4.11
C THR A 90 11.61 9.23 -2.74
N VAL A 91 10.57 9.05 -1.90
CA VAL A 91 10.75 8.73 -0.48
C VAL A 91 10.24 7.34 -0.08
N HIS A 92 9.42 6.68 -0.91
CA HIS A 92 8.81 5.39 -0.58
C HIS A 92 9.86 4.30 -0.34
N GLY A 93 10.79 4.11 -1.27
CA GLY A 93 11.93 3.21 -1.11
C GLY A 93 12.82 3.56 0.10
N PRO A 94 13.30 4.80 0.22
CA PRO A 94 14.07 5.26 1.39
C PRO A 94 13.40 5.05 2.75
N ILE A 95 12.06 5.17 2.86
CA ILE A 95 11.36 4.84 4.10
C ILE A 95 11.46 3.34 4.42
N PHE A 96 11.25 2.48 3.42
CA PHE A 96 11.44 1.04 3.57
C PHE A 96 12.87 0.68 3.98
N ASP A 97 13.88 1.28 3.33
CA ASP A 97 15.30 1.04 3.62
C ASP A 97 15.66 1.48 5.05
N ALA A 98 15.22 2.66 5.47
CA ALA A 98 15.47 3.17 6.80
C ALA A 98 14.97 2.20 7.88
N ILE A 99 13.79 1.65 7.71
CA ILE A 99 13.18 0.75 8.68
C ILE A 99 13.78 -0.66 8.60
N ASN A 100 13.88 -1.24 7.38
CA ASN A 100 14.21 -2.65 7.22
C ASN A 100 15.72 -2.93 7.16
N LEU A 101 16.53 -2.00 6.67
CA LEU A 101 17.98 -2.16 6.55
C LEU A 101 18.73 -1.40 7.63
N GLN A 102 18.34 -0.15 7.94
CA GLN A 102 19.06 0.71 8.89
C GLN A 102 18.50 0.62 10.31
N ARG A 103 17.41 -0.13 10.53
CA ARG A 103 16.73 -0.29 11.82
C ARG A 103 16.26 1.03 12.45
N ASN A 104 16.05 2.05 11.64
CA ASN A 104 15.44 3.31 12.05
C ASN A 104 13.92 3.19 11.99
N ARG A 105 13.28 3.14 13.14
CA ARG A 105 11.83 2.88 13.23
C ARG A 105 10.94 3.99 12.68
N LEU A 106 11.46 5.19 12.45
CA LEU A 106 10.70 6.36 11.97
C LEU A 106 9.39 6.57 12.76
N GLN A 107 9.51 6.60 14.09
CA GLN A 107 8.36 6.51 14.98
C GLN A 107 7.73 7.85 15.37
N ASN A 108 8.22 8.96 14.82
CA ASN A 108 7.71 10.30 15.09
C ASN A 108 7.95 11.25 13.91
N GLU A 109 7.25 12.38 13.92
CA GLU A 109 7.30 13.42 12.89
C GLU A 109 8.74 13.91 12.62
N ARG A 110 9.54 14.11 13.66
CA ARG A 110 10.91 14.62 13.51
C ARG A 110 11.79 13.66 12.70
N GLN A 111 11.77 12.37 13.00
CA GLN A 111 12.54 11.37 12.26
C GLN A 111 12.10 11.25 10.80
N LEU A 112 10.80 11.38 10.54
CA LEU A 112 10.24 11.42 9.19
C LEU A 112 10.65 12.70 8.46
N ALA A 113 10.59 13.86 9.09
CA ALA A 113 11.03 15.14 8.53
C ALA A 113 12.51 15.09 8.13
N GLU A 114 13.38 14.55 9.00
CA GLU A 114 14.81 14.36 8.72
C GLU A 114 15.03 13.45 7.47
N LEU A 115 14.28 12.36 7.34
CA LEU A 115 14.35 11.48 6.16
C LEU A 115 13.90 12.21 4.90
N PHE A 116 12.76 12.88 4.94
CA PHE A 116 12.24 13.63 3.80
C PHE A 116 13.19 14.74 3.36
N ALA A 117 13.76 15.49 4.33
CA ALA A 117 14.76 16.52 4.07
C ALA A 117 16.02 15.96 3.40
N ALA A 118 16.51 14.80 3.85
CA ALA A 118 17.64 14.11 3.23
C ALA A 118 17.39 13.73 1.76
N HIS A 119 16.12 13.68 1.34
CA HIS A 119 15.70 13.38 -0.03
C HIS A 119 15.11 14.61 -0.76
N GLY A 120 15.47 15.81 -0.31
CA GLY A 120 15.19 17.06 -1.03
C GLY A 120 13.82 17.67 -0.76
N VAL A 121 13.08 17.20 0.24
CA VAL A 121 11.80 17.78 0.65
C VAL A 121 12.04 18.86 1.68
N ASP A 122 11.50 20.05 1.46
CA ASP A 122 11.55 21.16 2.40
C ASP A 122 10.85 20.80 3.73
N GLU A 123 11.54 21.05 4.86
CA GLU A 123 11.04 20.65 6.19
C GLU A 123 9.74 21.37 6.58
N GLU A 124 9.58 22.63 6.19
CA GLU A 124 8.36 23.39 6.47
C GLU A 124 7.20 22.89 5.61
N ALA A 125 7.45 22.56 4.34
CA ALA A 125 6.47 21.95 3.45
C ALA A 125 6.05 20.57 3.98
N PHE A 126 7.01 19.74 4.45
CA PHE A 126 6.72 18.47 5.09
C PHE A 126 5.80 18.64 6.31
N SER A 127 6.19 19.50 7.27
CA SER A 127 5.42 19.68 8.50
C SER A 127 4.01 20.22 8.23
N ARG A 128 3.85 21.14 7.30
CA ARG A 128 2.52 21.62 6.87
C ARG A 128 1.66 20.49 6.28
N ALA A 129 2.22 19.68 5.40
CA ALA A 129 1.51 18.57 4.77
C ALA A 129 1.18 17.47 5.79
N PHE A 130 2.15 17.06 6.60
CA PHE A 130 2.00 16.01 7.62
C PHE A 130 0.89 16.34 8.63
N ASN A 131 0.76 17.60 9.02
CA ASN A 131 -0.25 18.08 9.97
C ASN A 131 -1.51 18.62 9.29
N SER A 132 -1.64 18.49 7.96
CA SER A 132 -2.79 18.98 7.21
C SER A 132 -4.07 18.20 7.49
N PHE A 133 -5.21 18.88 7.30
CA PHE A 133 -6.52 18.24 7.37
C PHE A 133 -6.66 17.15 6.30
N GLN A 134 -6.13 17.37 5.10
CA GLN A 134 -6.18 16.42 3.99
C GLN A 134 -5.49 15.10 4.32
N VAL A 135 -4.26 15.16 4.84
CA VAL A 135 -3.50 13.96 5.24
C VAL A 135 -4.21 13.23 6.38
N ARG A 136 -4.66 13.94 7.41
CA ARG A 136 -5.42 13.32 8.51
C ARG A 136 -6.70 12.66 8.04
N THR A 137 -7.42 13.29 7.11
CA THR A 137 -8.64 12.70 6.53
C THR A 137 -8.34 11.41 5.80
N LYS A 138 -7.29 11.36 4.97
CA LYS A 138 -6.87 10.14 4.28
C LYS A 138 -6.47 9.01 5.25
N VAL A 139 -5.73 9.32 6.30
CA VAL A 139 -5.36 8.36 7.36
C VAL A 139 -6.61 7.77 8.03
N ASN A 140 -7.56 8.62 8.42
CA ASN A 140 -8.80 8.17 9.04
C ASN A 140 -9.67 7.33 8.09
N GLN A 141 -9.71 7.70 6.81
CA GLN A 141 -10.41 6.90 5.79
C GLN A 141 -9.74 5.53 5.59
N ALA A 142 -8.41 5.49 5.55
CA ALA A 142 -7.68 4.22 5.46
C ALA A 142 -7.95 3.33 6.67
N GLU A 143 -7.87 3.88 7.88
CA GLU A 143 -8.16 3.14 9.11
C GLU A 143 -9.59 2.56 9.10
N SER A 144 -10.58 3.34 8.65
CA SER A 144 -11.97 2.87 8.50
C SER A 144 -12.11 1.76 7.44
N LYS A 145 -11.42 1.87 6.31
CA LYS A 145 -11.49 0.88 5.22
C LYS A 145 -10.79 -0.45 5.51
N MET A 146 -9.96 -0.54 6.55
CA MET A 146 -9.30 -1.80 6.94
C MET A 146 -10.30 -2.95 7.13
N SER A 147 -11.44 -2.64 7.76
CA SER A 147 -12.51 -3.61 7.99
C SER A 147 -13.22 -3.98 6.70
N ASP A 148 -13.51 -3.01 5.83
CA ASP A 148 -14.22 -3.22 4.57
C ASP A 148 -13.42 -4.15 3.64
N TYR A 149 -12.10 -3.96 3.59
CA TYR A 149 -11.17 -4.81 2.84
C TYR A 149 -10.81 -6.13 3.54
N GLN A 150 -11.27 -6.35 4.77
CA GLN A 150 -10.93 -7.53 5.58
C GLN A 150 -9.44 -7.79 5.74
N ILE A 151 -8.63 -6.71 5.79
CA ILE A 151 -7.18 -6.80 5.86
C ILE A 151 -6.76 -7.33 7.24
N ARG A 152 -6.03 -8.46 7.25
CA ARG A 152 -5.53 -9.13 8.46
C ARG A 152 -4.02 -9.35 8.45
N SER A 153 -3.39 -9.13 7.32
CA SER A 153 -1.94 -9.31 7.11
C SER A 153 -1.45 -8.37 6.01
N THR A 154 -0.13 -8.30 5.82
CA THR A 154 0.52 -7.60 4.71
C THR A 154 1.69 -8.42 4.17
N PRO A 155 2.03 -8.32 2.87
CA PRO A 155 1.29 -7.61 1.83
C PRO A 155 0.02 -8.35 1.41
N ASN A 156 -0.95 -7.62 0.90
CA ASN A 156 -2.14 -8.15 0.21
C ASN A 156 -2.34 -7.36 -1.08
N VAL A 157 -3.06 -7.95 -2.02
CA VAL A 157 -3.51 -7.26 -3.24
C VAL A 157 -5.03 -7.35 -3.29
N ILE A 158 -5.69 -6.22 -3.55
CA ILE A 158 -7.14 -6.16 -3.72
C ILE A 158 -7.44 -5.72 -5.14
N VAL A 159 -8.24 -6.51 -5.85
CA VAL A 159 -8.63 -6.22 -7.23
C VAL A 159 -10.08 -5.74 -7.26
N ASN A 160 -10.30 -4.58 -7.89
CA ASN A 160 -11.62 -3.94 -8.06
C ASN A 160 -12.43 -3.79 -6.76
N GLY A 161 -11.75 -3.60 -5.62
CA GLY A 161 -12.42 -3.51 -4.32
C GLY A 161 -13.25 -4.74 -3.96
N LYS A 162 -13.00 -5.88 -4.62
CA LYS A 162 -13.84 -7.07 -4.55
C LYS A 162 -13.09 -8.35 -4.26
N TYR A 163 -11.89 -8.53 -4.79
CA TYR A 163 -11.12 -9.76 -4.68
C TYR A 163 -9.86 -9.52 -3.86
N LEU A 164 -9.70 -10.27 -2.78
CA LEU A 164 -8.54 -10.23 -1.90
C LEU A 164 -7.59 -11.37 -2.25
N VAL A 165 -6.36 -11.03 -2.61
CA VAL A 165 -5.28 -11.97 -2.91
C VAL A 165 -4.25 -11.92 -1.78
N THR A 166 -3.96 -13.07 -1.19
CA THR A 166 -2.94 -13.27 -0.18
C THR A 166 -2.11 -14.50 -0.49
N THR A 167 -0.93 -14.62 0.08
CA THR A 167 -0.15 -15.86 0.00
C THR A 167 -0.83 -16.98 0.80
N ASN A 168 -0.93 -18.17 0.19
CA ASN A 168 -1.50 -19.37 0.77
C ASN A 168 -0.90 -20.63 0.10
N GLU A 169 -1.51 -21.81 0.26
CA GLU A 169 -1.01 -23.05 -0.33
C GLU A 169 -1.02 -23.07 -1.88
N ALA A 170 -1.94 -22.33 -2.51
CA ALA A 170 -2.05 -22.20 -3.96
C ALA A 170 -1.28 -20.97 -4.49
N VAL A 171 -1.24 -19.87 -3.74
CA VAL A 171 -0.49 -18.63 -4.02
C VAL A 171 0.75 -18.63 -3.14
N ARG A 172 1.79 -19.37 -3.54
CA ARG A 172 2.92 -19.72 -2.67
C ARG A 172 3.94 -18.60 -2.50
N THR A 173 4.04 -17.74 -3.50
CA THR A 173 5.04 -16.67 -3.55
C THR A 173 4.38 -15.32 -3.77
N GLN A 174 5.13 -14.26 -3.47
CA GLN A 174 4.69 -12.89 -3.79
C GLN A 174 4.58 -12.67 -5.32
N GLN A 175 5.38 -13.39 -6.11
CA GLN A 175 5.27 -13.38 -7.57
C GLN A 175 3.92 -13.95 -8.02
N ASP A 176 3.43 -15.01 -7.37
CA ASP A 176 2.14 -15.62 -7.69
C ASP A 176 0.96 -14.68 -7.40
N MET A 177 1.13 -13.71 -6.48
CA MET A 177 0.10 -12.71 -6.20
C MET A 177 -0.12 -11.72 -7.36
N LEU A 178 0.85 -11.63 -8.28
CA LEU A 178 0.86 -10.71 -9.43
C LEU A 178 0.54 -11.43 -10.75
N ALA A 179 0.27 -12.73 -10.70
CA ALA A 179 -0.14 -13.54 -11.85
C ALA A 179 -1.65 -13.39 -12.11
#